data_b85d34bd4416e5e9e9d03fffbc89f497
#
_entry.id   b85d34bd4416e5e9e9d03fffbc89f497
#
_cell.length_a   1.000
_cell.length_b   1.000
_cell.length_c   1.000
_cell.angle_alpha   90.00
_cell.angle_beta   90.00
_cell.angle_gamma   90.00
#
_symmetry.space_group_name_H-M   'P 1'
#
loop_
_entity.id
_entity.type
_entity.pdbx_description
1 polymer ?
#
loop_
_entity_poly.entity_id
_entity_poly.type
_entity_poly.pdbx_seq_one_letter_code
_entity_poly.pdbx_strand_id
1 'polypeptide(L)'
;YVTYNTLEEIYSELDEELKPTEIKIEIDEKENIEYVKKRMKKMGFELSNMEEYTNAIFNYLDIATYVLSSFSFLSLIVSCIMMIIVFSINVLERTKEIGILRALGFRKKDIKQIFKTEAILIGFFTGIFSCIISKILSSLINSVTKSKFDISIVNANLKYMIFGIILSILICIIGNIIPSRKASRLNIIDALR
;
A
#
# COMPACT_ATOMS: atom_id res chain seq x y z
N TYR A 1 19.44 -32.27 -15.66
CA TYR A 1 19.74 -31.58 -16.92
C TYR A 1 20.74 -32.41 -17.67
N VAL A 2 20.41 -32.81 -18.91
CA VAL A 2 21.29 -33.56 -19.79
C VAL A 2 21.78 -32.60 -20.87
N THR A 3 23.05 -32.66 -21.21
CA THR A 3 23.66 -31.81 -22.25
C THR A 3 23.13 -32.24 -23.62
N TYR A 4 22.97 -31.27 -24.56
CA TYR A 4 22.46 -31.53 -25.90
C TYR A 4 23.24 -32.70 -26.61
N ASN A 5 24.56 -32.71 -26.50
CA ASN A 5 25.40 -33.74 -27.07
C ASN A 5 25.11 -35.12 -26.53
N THR A 6 24.80 -35.25 -25.23
CA THR A 6 24.44 -36.56 -24.62
C THR A 6 23.06 -37.04 -25.07
N LEU A 7 22.12 -36.09 -25.33
CA LEU A 7 20.83 -36.40 -25.91
C LEU A 7 20.95 -36.87 -27.37
N GLU A 8 21.82 -36.22 -28.15
CA GLU A 8 22.07 -36.57 -29.54
C GLU A 8 22.68 -37.98 -29.65
N GLU A 9 23.61 -38.37 -28.77
CA GLU A 9 24.16 -39.75 -28.67
C GLU A 9 23.05 -40.77 -28.37
N ILE A 10 22.20 -40.51 -27.37
CA ILE A 10 21.12 -41.44 -26.99
C ILE A 10 20.09 -41.59 -28.14
N TYR A 11 19.74 -40.49 -28.83
CA TYR A 11 18.78 -40.57 -29.93
C TYR A 11 19.38 -41.22 -31.19
N SER A 12 20.69 -41.08 -31.41
CA SER A 12 21.38 -41.76 -32.50
C SER A 12 21.48 -43.27 -32.26
N GLU A 13 21.56 -43.70 -31.00
CA GLU A 13 21.50 -45.13 -30.63
C GLU A 13 20.10 -45.73 -30.81
N LEU A 14 19.04 -44.90 -30.71
CA LEU A 14 17.64 -45.29 -30.86
C LEU A 14 17.12 -45.23 -32.31
N ASP A 15 17.95 -44.79 -33.27
CA ASP A 15 17.58 -44.55 -34.66
C ASP A 15 16.39 -43.58 -34.83
N GLU A 16 16.23 -42.66 -33.88
CA GLU A 16 15.21 -41.62 -33.87
C GLU A 16 15.83 -40.22 -34.07
N GLU A 17 15.21 -39.38 -34.90
CA GLU A 17 15.61 -37.99 -35.06
C GLU A 17 15.23 -37.17 -33.83
N LEU A 18 16.20 -36.49 -33.25
CA LEU A 18 16.01 -35.58 -32.13
C LEU A 18 15.22 -34.33 -32.60
N LYS A 19 13.91 -34.30 -32.33
CA LYS A 19 13.04 -33.17 -32.62
C LYS A 19 12.74 -32.43 -31.30
N PRO A 20 13.44 -31.33 -30.97
CA PRO A 20 13.14 -30.59 -29.76
C PRO A 20 11.71 -30.03 -29.86
N THR A 21 10.89 -30.34 -28.86
CA THR A 21 9.49 -29.88 -28.78
C THR A 21 9.42 -28.41 -28.36
N GLU A 22 10.42 -27.95 -27.61
CA GLU A 22 10.47 -26.58 -27.08
C GLU A 22 11.93 -26.11 -26.95
N ILE A 23 12.21 -24.91 -27.41
CA ILE A 23 13.52 -24.25 -27.26
C ILE A 23 13.31 -22.98 -26.45
N LYS A 24 13.95 -22.90 -25.28
CA LYS A 24 13.95 -21.70 -24.43
C LYS A 24 15.18 -20.85 -24.74
N ILE A 25 14.95 -19.65 -25.20
CA ILE A 25 16.00 -18.67 -25.51
C ILE A 25 15.96 -17.58 -24.46
N GLU A 26 17.06 -17.37 -23.76
CA GLU A 26 17.23 -16.28 -22.81
C GLU A 26 17.90 -15.10 -23.52
N ILE A 27 17.31 -13.90 -23.44
CA ILE A 27 17.80 -12.71 -24.14
C ILE A 27 18.32 -11.73 -23.09
N ASP A 28 19.54 -11.28 -23.24
CA ASP A 28 20.27 -10.42 -22.28
C ASP A 28 19.64 -9.02 -22.14
N GLU A 29 19.14 -8.44 -23.24
CA GLU A 29 18.62 -7.07 -23.26
C GLU A 29 17.22 -6.99 -23.91
N LYS A 30 16.31 -6.23 -23.30
CA LYS A 30 14.93 -6.07 -23.78
C LYS A 30 14.87 -5.50 -25.20
N GLU A 31 15.81 -4.67 -25.60
CA GLU A 31 15.88 -4.06 -26.94
C GLU A 31 16.12 -5.10 -28.05
N ASN A 32 16.80 -6.20 -27.74
CA ASN A 32 17.11 -7.27 -28.68
C ASN A 32 15.94 -8.26 -28.90
N ILE A 33 14.92 -8.23 -28.07
CA ILE A 33 13.79 -9.17 -28.12
C ILE A 33 13.09 -9.13 -29.49
N GLU A 34 12.81 -7.94 -30.00
CA GLU A 34 12.09 -7.79 -31.26
C GLU A 34 12.92 -8.26 -32.48
N TYR A 35 14.22 -8.02 -32.44
CA TYR A 35 15.16 -8.52 -33.45
C TYR A 35 15.24 -10.04 -33.46
N VAL A 36 15.37 -10.66 -32.29
CA VAL A 36 15.42 -12.13 -32.13
C VAL A 36 14.10 -12.76 -32.57
N LYS A 37 12.95 -12.21 -32.15
CA LYS A 37 11.61 -12.65 -32.61
C LYS A 37 11.49 -12.67 -34.13
N LYS A 38 11.91 -11.60 -34.78
CA LYS A 38 11.83 -11.48 -36.25
C LYS A 38 12.73 -12.50 -36.97
N ARG A 39 13.88 -12.80 -36.37
CA ARG A 39 14.82 -13.79 -36.93
C ARG A 39 14.33 -15.22 -36.74
N MET A 40 13.77 -15.56 -35.57
CA MET A 40 13.20 -16.86 -35.28
C MET A 40 11.97 -17.17 -36.14
N LYS A 41 11.09 -16.19 -36.33
CA LYS A 41 9.93 -16.31 -37.21
C LYS A 41 10.33 -16.56 -38.67
N LYS A 42 11.45 -15.95 -39.15
CA LYS A 42 12.01 -16.25 -40.48
C LYS A 42 12.59 -17.64 -40.62
N MET A 43 13.02 -18.26 -39.51
CA MET A 43 13.53 -19.63 -39.48
C MET A 43 12.41 -20.69 -39.32
N GLY A 44 11.13 -20.27 -39.28
CA GLY A 44 10.00 -21.17 -39.21
C GLY A 44 9.60 -21.62 -37.80
N PHE A 45 10.19 -21.03 -36.75
CA PHE A 45 9.80 -21.33 -35.37
C PHE A 45 8.52 -20.60 -35.00
N GLU A 46 7.54 -21.31 -34.43
CA GLU A 46 6.40 -20.70 -33.76
C GLU A 46 6.86 -20.18 -32.39
N LEU A 47 6.81 -18.86 -32.26
CA LEU A 47 7.12 -18.23 -30.98
C LEU A 47 5.93 -18.42 -30.05
N SER A 48 6.13 -19.08 -28.92
CA SER A 48 5.16 -19.07 -27.84
C SER A 48 4.98 -17.62 -27.36
N ASN A 49 3.77 -17.11 -27.41
CA ASN A 49 3.43 -15.73 -26.96
C ASN A 49 3.45 -15.59 -25.43
N MET A 50 4.39 -16.29 -24.77
CA MET A 50 4.54 -16.26 -23.30
C MET A 50 4.71 -14.81 -22.80
N GLU A 51 5.39 -13.98 -23.59
CA GLU A 51 5.61 -12.56 -23.25
C GLU A 51 4.31 -11.75 -23.38
N GLU A 52 3.47 -12.09 -24.36
CA GLU A 52 2.18 -11.45 -24.57
C GLU A 52 1.20 -11.82 -23.44
N TYR A 53 1.18 -13.08 -23.02
CA TYR A 53 0.43 -13.54 -21.83
C TYR A 53 0.97 -12.89 -20.54
N THR A 54 2.28 -12.79 -20.40
CA THR A 54 2.91 -12.15 -19.23
C THR A 54 2.57 -10.66 -19.17
N ASN A 55 2.67 -9.96 -20.28
CA ASN A 55 2.28 -8.54 -20.37
C ASN A 55 0.78 -8.33 -20.12
N ALA A 56 -0.08 -9.22 -20.62
CA ALA A 56 -1.51 -9.18 -20.32
C ALA A 56 -1.77 -9.36 -18.82
N ILE A 57 -1.10 -10.30 -18.17
CA ILE A 57 -1.21 -10.50 -16.72
C ILE A 57 -0.75 -9.26 -15.95
N PHE A 58 0.39 -8.67 -16.30
CA PHE A 58 0.86 -7.42 -15.66
C PHE A 58 -0.12 -6.28 -15.86
N ASN A 59 -0.70 -6.11 -17.05
CA ASN A 59 -1.73 -5.09 -17.30
C ASN A 59 -2.97 -5.31 -16.42
N TYR A 60 -3.44 -6.54 -16.23
CA TYR A 60 -4.55 -6.84 -15.31
C TYR A 60 -4.19 -6.55 -13.86
N LEU A 61 -2.96 -6.87 -13.43
CA LEU A 61 -2.47 -6.55 -12.09
C LEU A 61 -2.38 -5.02 -11.86
N ASP A 62 -1.94 -4.27 -12.86
CA ASP A 62 -1.89 -2.82 -12.80
C ASP A 62 -3.29 -2.22 -12.68
N ILE A 63 -4.24 -2.67 -13.49
CA ILE A 63 -5.63 -2.25 -13.41
C ILE A 63 -6.21 -2.55 -12.02
N ALA A 64 -6.00 -3.76 -11.50
CA ALA A 64 -6.44 -4.13 -10.17
C ALA A 64 -5.82 -3.23 -9.09
N THR A 65 -4.53 -2.91 -9.23
CA THR A 65 -3.82 -1.99 -8.32
C THR A 65 -4.39 -0.58 -8.36
N TYR A 66 -4.70 -0.04 -9.54
CA TYR A 66 -5.35 1.27 -9.67
C TYR A 66 -6.75 1.30 -9.03
N VAL A 67 -7.54 0.26 -9.24
CA VAL A 67 -8.87 0.14 -8.64
C VAL A 67 -8.78 0.09 -7.11
N LEU A 68 -7.93 -0.77 -6.56
CA LEU A 68 -7.70 -0.89 -5.12
C LEU A 68 -7.15 0.41 -4.51
N SER A 69 -6.25 1.10 -5.21
CA SER A 69 -5.71 2.39 -4.78
C SER A 69 -6.79 3.48 -4.73
N SER A 70 -7.71 3.47 -5.69
CA SER A 70 -8.84 4.41 -5.73
C SER A 70 -9.79 4.21 -4.55
N PHE A 71 -10.12 2.95 -4.21
CA PHE A 71 -10.90 2.63 -3.01
C PHE A 71 -10.18 3.04 -1.73
N SER A 72 -8.87 2.82 -1.65
CA SER A 72 -8.05 3.22 -0.51
C SER A 72 -8.05 4.74 -0.32
N PHE A 73 -7.95 5.49 -1.42
CA PHE A 73 -8.00 6.95 -1.38
C PHE A 73 -9.37 7.47 -0.91
N LEU A 74 -10.46 6.87 -1.40
CA LEU A 74 -11.81 7.19 -0.95
C LEU A 74 -11.97 6.92 0.55
N SER A 75 -11.48 5.79 1.03
CA SER A 75 -11.48 5.42 2.45
C SER A 75 -10.73 6.45 3.33
N LEU A 76 -9.60 6.98 2.84
CA LEU A 76 -8.86 8.05 3.53
C LEU A 76 -9.69 9.33 3.66
N ILE A 77 -10.42 9.72 2.61
CA ILE A 77 -11.31 10.90 2.65
C ILE A 77 -12.41 10.70 3.71
N VAL A 78 -13.08 9.56 3.69
CA VAL A 78 -14.13 9.23 4.67
C VAL A 78 -13.57 9.24 6.09
N SER A 79 -12.40 8.65 6.31
CA SER A 79 -11.71 8.65 7.62
C SER A 79 -11.39 10.08 8.09
N CYS A 80 -10.95 10.95 7.19
CA CYS A 80 -10.68 12.35 7.51
C CYS A 80 -11.94 13.10 7.94
N ILE A 81 -13.07 12.87 7.25
CA ILE A 81 -14.37 13.46 7.60
C ILE A 81 -14.83 12.98 8.99
N MET A 82 -14.74 11.68 9.25
CA MET A 82 -15.09 11.11 10.55
C MET A 82 -14.23 11.68 11.68
N MET A 83 -12.94 11.88 11.43
CA MET A 83 -12.03 12.50 12.40
C MET A 83 -12.43 13.96 12.71
N ILE A 84 -12.85 14.75 11.71
CA ILE A 84 -13.37 16.10 11.91
C ILE A 84 -14.61 16.07 12.83
N ILE A 85 -15.51 15.11 12.63
CA ILE A 85 -16.73 14.96 13.43
C ILE A 85 -16.36 14.64 14.88
N VAL A 86 -15.52 13.63 15.10
CA VAL A 86 -15.10 13.19 16.44
C VAL A 86 -14.42 14.33 17.20
N PHE A 87 -13.46 15.02 16.59
CA PHE A 87 -12.82 16.17 17.23
C PHE A 87 -13.80 17.32 17.48
N SER A 88 -14.81 17.50 16.64
CA SER A 88 -15.84 18.53 16.86
C SER A 88 -16.70 18.21 18.08
N ILE A 89 -17.08 16.94 18.26
CA ILE A 89 -17.82 16.47 19.45
C ILE A 89 -16.96 16.68 20.70
N ASN A 90 -15.70 16.26 20.69
CA ASN A 90 -14.78 16.44 21.83
C ASN A 90 -14.66 17.92 22.23
N VAL A 91 -14.60 18.84 21.26
CA VAL A 91 -14.58 20.28 21.54
C VAL A 91 -15.86 20.74 22.20
N LEU A 92 -17.04 20.25 21.77
CA LEU A 92 -18.33 20.62 22.35
C LEU A 92 -18.46 20.09 23.78
N GLU A 93 -18.04 18.88 24.06
CA GLU A 93 -18.07 18.29 25.41
C GLU A 93 -17.17 19.05 26.40
N ARG A 94 -16.03 19.57 25.94
CA ARG A 94 -15.06 20.30 26.77
C ARG A 94 -15.24 21.84 26.70
N THR A 95 -16.38 22.32 26.21
CA THR A 95 -16.61 23.76 26.03
C THR A 95 -16.43 24.55 27.31
N LYS A 96 -16.94 24.04 28.47
CA LYS A 96 -16.79 24.69 29.77
C LYS A 96 -15.33 24.76 30.24
N GLU A 97 -14.55 23.69 30.06
CA GLU A 97 -13.14 23.67 30.40
C GLU A 97 -12.35 24.71 29.57
N ILE A 98 -12.66 24.80 28.28
CA ILE A 98 -12.05 25.77 27.36
C ILE A 98 -12.42 27.21 27.83
N GLY A 99 -13.67 27.43 28.23
CA GLY A 99 -14.13 28.69 28.79
C GLY A 99 -13.35 29.11 30.02
N ILE A 100 -13.16 28.21 30.98
CA ILE A 100 -12.36 28.44 32.19
C ILE A 100 -10.91 28.77 31.86
N LEU A 101 -10.26 27.98 30.99
CA LEU A 101 -8.89 28.23 30.55
C LEU A 101 -8.75 29.63 29.91
N ARG A 102 -9.75 30.05 29.10
CA ARG A 102 -9.79 31.35 28.50
C ARG A 102 -9.97 32.48 29.52
N ALA A 103 -10.79 32.27 30.56
CA ALA A 103 -10.98 33.20 31.65
C ALA A 103 -9.71 33.36 32.50
N LEU A 104 -8.91 32.30 32.65
CA LEU A 104 -7.59 32.31 33.28
C LEU A 104 -6.48 32.96 32.44
N GLY A 105 -6.79 33.45 31.23
CA GLY A 105 -5.87 34.24 30.41
C GLY A 105 -5.14 33.46 29.32
N PHE A 106 -5.49 32.18 29.07
CA PHE A 106 -4.91 31.41 27.97
C PHE A 106 -5.24 32.07 26.61
N ARG A 107 -4.23 32.18 25.76
CA ARG A 107 -4.39 32.77 24.41
C ARG A 107 -5.04 31.77 23.47
N LYS A 108 -5.68 32.25 22.42
CA LYS A 108 -6.26 31.40 21.34
C LYS A 108 -5.25 30.43 20.74
N LYS A 109 -3.97 30.80 20.71
CA LYS A 109 -2.88 29.93 20.21
C LYS A 109 -2.62 28.75 21.14
N ASP A 110 -2.70 28.96 22.44
CA ASP A 110 -2.43 27.94 23.45
C ASP A 110 -3.51 26.86 23.39
N ILE A 111 -4.78 27.25 23.28
CA ILE A 111 -5.89 26.32 23.07
C ILE A 111 -5.70 25.49 21.78
N LYS A 112 -5.33 26.13 20.66
CA LYS A 112 -5.04 25.39 19.43
C LYS A 112 -3.89 24.39 19.59
N GLN A 113 -2.86 24.76 20.36
CA GLN A 113 -1.71 23.91 20.58
C GLN A 113 -2.08 22.67 21.38
N ILE A 114 -2.94 22.81 22.39
CA ILE A 114 -3.46 21.66 23.18
C ILE A 114 -4.13 20.66 22.24
N PHE A 115 -5.10 21.09 21.41
CA PHE A 115 -5.79 20.20 20.49
C PHE A 115 -4.86 19.62 19.40
N LYS A 116 -3.87 20.41 18.95
CA LYS A 116 -2.87 19.91 17.98
C LYS A 116 -2.01 18.81 18.59
N THR A 117 -1.57 18.97 19.84
CA THR A 117 -0.78 17.93 20.54
C THR A 117 -1.61 16.69 20.78
N GLU A 118 -2.88 16.83 21.16
CA GLU A 118 -3.83 15.71 21.29
C GLU A 118 -3.97 14.95 19.97
N ALA A 119 -4.16 15.64 18.84
CA ALA A 119 -4.25 15.02 17.51
C ALA A 119 -2.97 14.27 17.11
N ILE A 120 -1.79 14.81 17.43
CA ILE A 120 -0.50 14.15 17.17
C ILE A 120 -0.39 12.86 17.99
N LEU A 121 -0.74 12.90 19.28
CA LEU A 121 -0.72 11.73 20.15
C LEU A 121 -1.68 10.64 19.65
N ILE A 122 -2.91 11.01 19.35
CA ILE A 122 -3.89 10.07 18.78
C ILE A 122 -3.37 9.46 17.46
N GLY A 123 -2.86 10.30 16.54
CA GLY A 123 -2.30 9.83 15.27
C GLY A 123 -1.11 8.89 15.44
N PHE A 124 -0.26 9.17 16.42
CA PHE A 124 0.90 8.33 16.74
C PHE A 124 0.48 6.96 17.28
N PHE A 125 -0.39 6.93 18.28
CA PHE A 125 -0.86 5.66 18.86
C PHE A 125 -1.67 4.83 17.87
N THR A 126 -2.59 5.45 17.12
CA THR A 126 -3.36 4.75 16.08
C THR A 126 -2.47 4.23 14.98
N GLY A 127 -1.44 4.97 14.57
CA GLY A 127 -0.44 4.52 13.62
C GLY A 127 0.32 3.27 14.08
N ILE A 128 0.75 3.23 15.35
CA ILE A 128 1.41 2.06 15.92
C ILE A 128 0.46 0.85 15.95
N PHE A 129 -0.77 1.03 16.46
CA PHE A 129 -1.76 -0.05 16.50
C PHE A 129 -2.06 -0.59 15.10
N SER A 130 -2.20 0.28 14.09
CA SER A 130 -2.38 -0.13 12.69
C SER A 130 -1.21 -0.95 12.17
N CYS A 131 0.03 -0.60 12.52
CA CYS A 131 1.21 -1.37 12.15
C CYS A 131 1.22 -2.77 12.78
N ILE A 132 0.84 -2.88 14.04
CA ILE A 132 0.76 -4.16 14.75
C ILE A 132 -0.29 -5.06 14.08
N ILE A 133 -1.50 -4.53 13.84
CA ILE A 133 -2.59 -5.26 13.18
C ILE A 133 -2.18 -5.69 11.77
N SER A 134 -1.57 -4.79 11.00
CA SER A 134 -1.07 -5.07 9.64
C SER A 134 -0.05 -6.21 9.63
N LYS A 135 0.87 -6.25 10.61
CA LYS A 135 1.86 -7.30 10.74
C LYS A 135 1.24 -8.65 11.10
N ILE A 136 0.25 -8.66 11.99
CA ILE A 136 -0.50 -9.87 12.35
C ILE A 136 -1.25 -10.40 11.12
N LEU A 137 -1.97 -9.53 10.40
CA LEU A 137 -2.71 -9.90 9.19
C LEU A 137 -1.77 -10.46 8.10
N SER A 138 -0.64 -9.78 7.86
CA SER A 138 0.39 -10.23 6.92
C SER A 138 0.92 -11.63 7.28
N SER A 139 1.16 -11.89 8.57
CA SER A 139 1.61 -13.19 9.05
C SER A 139 0.56 -14.27 8.84
N LEU A 140 -0.71 -13.98 9.11
CA LEU A 140 -1.82 -14.91 8.88
C LEU A 140 -1.97 -15.25 7.39
N ILE A 141 -1.96 -14.24 6.51
CA ILE A 141 -2.05 -14.43 5.06
C ILE A 141 -0.88 -15.29 4.58
N ASN A 142 0.35 -14.96 4.97
CA ASN A 142 1.53 -15.73 4.58
C ASN A 142 1.51 -17.17 5.12
N SER A 143 0.98 -17.41 6.31
CA SER A 143 0.84 -18.76 6.88
C SER A 143 -0.09 -19.63 6.03
N VAL A 144 -1.24 -19.07 5.60
CA VAL A 144 -2.20 -19.77 4.74
C VAL A 144 -1.63 -19.98 3.34
N THR A 145 -0.95 -18.99 2.78
CA THR A 145 -0.39 -19.08 1.41
C THR A 145 0.80 -20.01 1.35
N LYS A 146 1.67 -19.97 2.36
CA LYS A 146 2.82 -20.86 2.46
C LYS A 146 2.40 -22.33 2.61
N SER A 147 1.30 -22.59 3.32
CA SER A 147 0.74 -23.95 3.46
C SER A 147 0.18 -24.53 2.16
N LYS A 148 -0.29 -23.67 1.21
CA LYS A 148 -0.92 -24.13 -0.04
C LYS A 148 -0.02 -23.99 -1.27
N PHE A 149 0.84 -22.98 -1.32
CA PHE A 149 1.59 -22.59 -2.52
C PHE A 149 3.11 -22.45 -2.30
N ASP A 150 3.58 -22.64 -1.07
CA ASP A 150 4.99 -22.47 -0.66
C ASP A 150 5.61 -21.09 -1.02
N ILE A 151 4.75 -20.06 -1.17
CA ILE A 151 5.13 -18.71 -1.56
C ILE A 151 4.69 -17.72 -0.47
N SER A 152 5.57 -16.78 -0.08
CA SER A 152 5.21 -15.64 0.77
C SER A 152 4.83 -14.45 -0.11
N ILE A 153 3.54 -14.06 -0.11
CA ILE A 153 3.02 -13.00 -0.97
C ILE A 153 3.17 -11.62 -0.34
N VAL A 154 2.99 -11.52 0.99
CA VAL A 154 2.94 -10.22 1.68
C VAL A 154 4.25 -9.97 2.41
N ASN A 155 4.99 -8.96 1.99
CA ASN A 155 6.21 -8.52 2.67
C ASN A 155 5.97 -7.20 3.41
N ALA A 156 5.80 -7.27 4.73
CA ALA A 156 5.63 -6.09 5.59
C ALA A 156 6.98 -5.37 5.79
N ASN A 157 7.38 -4.56 4.81
CA ASN A 157 8.62 -3.80 4.88
C ASN A 157 8.48 -2.65 5.88
N LEU A 158 9.49 -2.46 6.73
CA LEU A 158 9.54 -1.41 7.76
C LEU A 158 9.33 0.00 7.19
N LYS A 159 9.78 0.26 5.97
CA LYS A 159 9.59 1.55 5.29
C LYS A 159 8.12 1.92 5.13
N TYR A 160 7.28 0.96 4.72
CA TYR A 160 5.83 1.20 4.57
C TYR A 160 5.13 1.36 5.91
N MET A 161 5.61 0.70 6.97
CA MET A 161 5.07 0.86 8.32
C MET A 161 5.33 2.27 8.85
N ILE A 162 6.56 2.78 8.71
CA ILE A 162 6.93 4.16 9.10
C ILE A 162 6.10 5.17 8.31
N PHE A 163 5.96 4.96 6.98
CA PHE A 163 5.13 5.82 6.15
C PHE A 163 3.66 5.83 6.61
N GLY A 164 3.11 4.68 7.01
CA GLY A 164 1.76 4.55 7.55
C GLY A 164 1.57 5.35 8.85
N ILE A 165 2.55 5.33 9.77
CA ILE A 165 2.51 6.12 11.01
C ILE A 165 2.51 7.62 10.69
N ILE A 166 3.40 8.06 9.79
CA ILE A 166 3.46 9.48 9.38
C ILE A 166 2.14 9.91 8.75
N LEU A 167 1.57 9.08 7.88
CA LEU A 167 0.29 9.35 7.23
C LEU A 167 -0.85 9.45 8.25
N SER A 168 -0.90 8.56 9.26
CA SER A 168 -1.87 8.60 10.35
C SER A 168 -1.81 9.92 11.12
N ILE A 169 -0.60 10.36 11.49
CA ILE A 169 -0.40 11.65 12.18
C ILE A 169 -0.87 12.81 11.31
N LEU A 170 -0.54 12.80 10.01
CA LEU A 170 -0.95 13.86 9.08
C LEU A 170 -2.47 13.96 8.97
N ILE A 171 -3.17 12.83 8.84
CA ILE A 171 -4.64 12.79 8.75
C ILE A 171 -5.26 13.34 10.05
N CYS A 172 -4.76 12.95 11.21
CA CYS A 172 -5.24 13.46 12.50
C CYS A 172 -5.03 14.98 12.64
N ILE A 173 -3.87 15.50 12.20
CA ILE A 173 -3.60 16.94 12.21
C ILE A 173 -4.56 17.67 11.28
N ILE A 174 -4.75 17.18 10.05
CA ILE A 174 -5.65 17.80 9.07
C ILE A 174 -7.09 17.79 9.58
N GLY A 175 -7.57 16.65 10.09
CA GLY A 175 -8.90 16.51 10.66
C GLY A 175 -9.15 17.42 11.86
N ASN A 176 -8.10 17.75 12.63
CA ASN A 176 -8.21 18.62 13.79
C ASN A 176 -8.13 20.13 13.48
N ILE A 177 -7.75 20.55 12.26
CA ILE A 177 -7.59 21.96 11.92
C ILE A 177 -8.90 22.76 12.12
N ILE A 178 -10.02 22.22 11.64
CA ILE A 178 -11.33 22.87 11.71
C ILE A 178 -11.84 22.94 13.15
N PRO A 179 -11.94 21.81 13.90
CA PRO A 179 -12.42 21.85 15.27
C PRO A 179 -11.54 22.66 16.22
N SER A 180 -10.22 22.59 16.10
CA SER A 180 -9.30 23.37 16.94
C SER A 180 -9.45 24.89 16.73
N ARG A 181 -9.69 25.31 15.48
CA ARG A 181 -10.01 26.72 15.18
C ARG A 181 -11.34 27.14 15.81
N LYS A 182 -12.36 26.29 15.75
CA LYS A 182 -13.67 26.54 16.36
C LYS A 182 -13.56 26.65 17.88
N ALA A 183 -12.86 25.71 18.52
CA ALA A 183 -12.58 25.72 19.95
C ALA A 183 -11.89 27.01 20.41
N SER A 184 -10.88 27.47 19.68
CA SER A 184 -10.13 28.68 20.03
C SER A 184 -10.92 29.99 19.91
N ARG A 185 -12.06 30.00 19.21
CA ARG A 185 -12.92 31.15 18.96
C ARG A 185 -14.17 31.16 19.81
N LEU A 186 -14.38 30.21 20.70
CA LEU A 186 -15.52 30.14 21.62
C LEU A 186 -15.55 31.44 22.49
N ASN A 187 -16.74 32.02 22.61
CA ASN A 187 -16.99 33.13 23.50
C ASN A 187 -17.01 32.62 24.96
N ILE A 188 -16.31 33.31 25.85
CA ILE A 188 -16.21 32.93 27.27
C ILE A 188 -17.62 32.97 27.92
N ILE A 189 -18.47 33.91 27.55
CA ILE A 189 -19.81 34.10 28.11
C ILE A 189 -20.71 32.91 27.74
N ASP A 190 -20.68 32.47 26.47
CA ASP A 190 -21.49 31.36 25.96
C ASP A 190 -21.00 29.99 26.47
N ALA A 191 -19.69 29.89 26.82
CA ALA A 191 -19.08 28.67 27.31
C ALA A 191 -19.35 28.44 28.81
N LEU A 192 -19.66 29.47 29.60
CA LEU A 192 -19.90 29.41 31.04
C LEU A 192 -21.39 29.40 31.42
N ARG A 193 -22.27 29.61 30.47
CA ARG A 193 -23.71 29.57 30.63
C ARG A 193 -24.20 28.09 30.49
#